data_8570c3e8e5e682c0d08e63f06420b625
#
_entry.id   8570c3e8e5e682c0d08e63f06420b625
#
_cell.length_a   1.000
_cell.length_b   1.000
_cell.length_c   1.000
_cell.angle_alpha   90.00
_cell.angle_beta   90.00
_cell.angle_gamma   90.00
#
_symmetry.space_group_name_H-M   'P 1'
#
loop_
_entity.id
_entity.type
_entity.pdbx_description
1 polymer ?
#
loop_
_entity_poly.entity_id
_entity_poly.type
_entity_poly.pdbx_seq_one_letter_code
_entity_poly.pdbx_strand_id
1 'polypeptide(L)'
;MKEQPYLDTSPEVSDEIRKTTCYMCACRCGINVHVKNNKVSYIEGNKDHPVNKGVLCAKGSAGIMQINAPSRLNSPLKRVGPRGSGEFEEITWEEALNLATTWLKPIREKNPEKLAFFTGRDQSQSFTSFWAQNFGTPNYAAHGGFCSVNMAAAGIYTMGGAFWEFGQPDWEHTKLFMLFGVAEDLSLIHI
;
A
#
# COMPACT_ATOMS: atom_id res chain seq x y z
N MET A 1 25.50 2.42 -42.66
CA MET A 1 24.51 2.12 -41.63
C MET A 1 23.50 3.25 -41.70
N LYS A 2 22.22 2.97 -41.88
CA LYS A 2 21.17 4.00 -41.76
C LYS A 2 21.11 4.37 -40.30
N GLU A 3 21.32 5.65 -39.97
CA GLU A 3 21.09 6.15 -38.62
C GLU A 3 19.66 5.80 -38.23
N GLN A 4 19.50 5.10 -37.13
CA GLN A 4 18.17 4.90 -36.54
C GLN A 4 17.69 6.27 -36.09
N PRO A 5 16.43 6.62 -36.32
CA PRO A 5 15.91 7.88 -35.86
C PRO A 5 16.05 7.93 -34.33
N TYR A 6 16.61 9.02 -33.83
CA TYR A 6 16.69 9.26 -32.38
C TYR A 6 15.27 9.29 -31.82
N LEU A 7 15.00 8.38 -30.90
CA LEU A 7 13.75 8.36 -30.15
C LEU A 7 14.02 9.00 -28.80
N ASP A 8 13.39 10.14 -28.53
CA ASP A 8 13.41 10.73 -27.18
C ASP A 8 12.58 9.86 -26.25
N THR A 9 13.25 9.13 -25.38
CA THR A 9 12.62 8.28 -24.37
C THR A 9 12.31 9.02 -23.07
N SER A 10 12.61 10.30 -23.01
CA SER A 10 12.39 11.15 -21.82
C SER A 10 11.76 12.49 -22.21
N PRO A 11 10.62 12.49 -22.93
CA PRO A 11 9.97 13.73 -23.34
C PRO A 11 9.57 14.56 -22.12
N GLU A 12 9.57 15.87 -22.27
CA GLU A 12 9.10 16.77 -21.22
C GLU A 12 7.60 16.55 -20.97
N VAL A 13 7.29 15.98 -19.83
CA VAL A 13 5.90 15.61 -19.46
C VAL A 13 5.29 16.49 -18.38
N SER A 14 6.05 17.47 -17.88
CA SER A 14 5.66 18.28 -16.72
C SER A 14 6.30 19.65 -16.70
N ASP A 15 5.64 20.57 -15.98
CA ASP A 15 6.16 21.87 -15.63
C ASP A 15 7.00 21.79 -14.33
N GLU A 16 6.75 20.80 -13.50
CA GLU A 16 7.38 20.59 -12.21
C GLU A 16 7.53 19.10 -11.89
N ILE A 17 8.63 18.76 -11.22
CA ILE A 17 8.87 17.40 -10.69
C ILE A 17 8.98 17.48 -9.18
N ARG A 18 8.14 16.73 -8.48
CA ARG A 18 8.16 16.61 -7.01
C ARG A 18 8.65 15.23 -6.60
N LYS A 19 9.73 15.20 -5.81
CA LYS A 19 10.25 13.97 -5.21
C LYS A 19 9.42 13.61 -3.98
N THR A 20 8.96 12.36 -3.90
CA THR A 20 8.18 11.87 -2.77
C THR A 20 8.32 10.35 -2.65
N THR A 21 7.51 9.75 -1.79
CA THR A 21 7.50 8.31 -1.52
C THR A 21 6.21 7.67 -2.02
N CYS A 22 6.33 6.55 -2.72
CA CYS A 22 5.19 5.75 -3.15
C CYS A 22 4.45 5.15 -1.94
N TYR A 23 3.13 5.27 -1.93
CA TYR A 23 2.28 4.76 -0.86
C TYR A 23 1.39 3.57 -1.28
N MET A 24 1.63 2.97 -2.45
CA MET A 24 0.81 1.87 -2.97
C MET A 24 1.01 0.54 -2.24
N CYS A 25 2.17 0.36 -1.59
CA CYS A 25 2.47 -0.83 -0.79
C CYS A 25 3.53 -0.52 0.28
N ALA A 26 3.93 -1.54 1.04
CA ALA A 26 4.90 -1.40 2.12
C ALA A 26 6.34 -1.11 1.66
N CYS A 27 6.67 -1.25 0.39
CA CYS A 27 8.04 -1.04 -0.13
C CYS A 27 8.48 0.41 -0.07
N ARG A 28 7.55 1.38 -0.11
CA ARG A 28 7.86 2.81 0.05
C ARG A 28 8.95 3.33 -0.87
N CYS A 29 8.89 2.94 -2.15
CA CYS A 29 9.84 3.38 -3.16
C CYS A 29 9.87 4.89 -3.30
N GLY A 30 11.06 5.47 -3.52
CA GLY A 30 11.21 6.87 -3.89
C GLY A 30 10.73 7.09 -5.31
N ILE A 31 9.89 8.10 -5.51
CA ILE A 31 9.29 8.43 -6.80
C ILE A 31 9.47 9.90 -7.15
N ASN A 32 9.47 10.15 -8.46
CA ASN A 32 9.31 11.47 -9.04
C ASN A 32 7.89 11.60 -9.56
N VAL A 33 7.17 12.59 -9.07
CA VAL A 33 5.83 12.92 -9.51
C VAL A 33 5.90 14.13 -10.44
N HIS A 34 5.53 13.92 -11.68
CA HIS A 34 5.46 14.95 -12.71
C HIS A 34 4.11 15.66 -12.63
N VAL A 35 4.16 16.98 -12.48
CA VAL A 35 2.97 17.83 -12.37
C VAL A 35 2.90 18.74 -13.59
N LYS A 36 1.77 18.75 -14.28
CA LYS A 36 1.48 19.65 -15.40
C LYS A 36 0.13 20.34 -15.19
N ASN A 37 0.09 21.64 -15.28
CA ASN A 37 -1.12 22.43 -15.02
C ASN A 37 -1.75 22.07 -13.65
N ASN A 38 -0.93 21.95 -12.63
CA ASN A 38 -1.33 21.58 -11.25
C ASN A 38 -2.02 20.22 -11.12
N LYS A 39 -1.81 19.31 -12.08
CA LYS A 39 -2.30 17.92 -12.05
C LYS A 39 -1.15 16.94 -12.21
N VAL A 40 -1.24 15.80 -11.54
CA VAL A 40 -0.28 14.71 -11.74
C VAL A 40 -0.42 14.19 -13.16
N SER A 41 0.66 14.24 -13.95
CA SER A 41 0.69 13.80 -15.35
C SER A 41 1.44 12.49 -15.56
N TYR A 42 2.45 12.21 -14.70
CA TYR A 42 3.26 11.01 -14.81
C TYR A 42 3.93 10.68 -13.47
N ILE A 43 4.19 9.40 -13.22
CA ILE A 43 4.92 8.93 -12.03
C ILE A 43 6.00 7.95 -12.47
N GLU A 44 7.23 8.19 -12.05
CA GLU A 44 8.37 7.32 -12.28
C GLU A 44 9.18 7.07 -11.01
N GLY A 45 10.08 6.09 -11.03
CA GLY A 45 11.01 5.85 -9.94
C GLY A 45 12.09 6.94 -9.85
N ASN A 46 12.42 7.35 -8.64
CA ASN A 46 13.48 8.31 -8.40
C ASN A 46 14.85 7.62 -8.48
N LYS A 47 15.67 7.97 -9.47
CA LYS A 47 17.01 7.39 -9.67
C LYS A 47 18.00 7.70 -8.55
N ASP A 48 17.80 8.82 -7.86
CA ASP A 48 18.65 9.23 -6.73
C ASP A 48 18.28 8.53 -5.41
N HIS A 49 17.19 7.76 -5.39
CA HIS A 49 16.76 7.08 -4.17
C HIS A 49 17.66 5.88 -3.88
N PRO A 50 18.22 5.76 -2.64
CA PRO A 50 19.25 4.77 -2.34
C PRO A 50 18.78 3.31 -2.44
N VAL A 51 17.49 3.05 -2.25
CA VAL A 51 16.93 1.70 -2.24
C VAL A 51 16.49 1.26 -3.63
N ASN A 52 15.49 1.93 -4.21
CA ASN A 52 14.91 1.49 -5.50
C ASN A 52 15.61 2.04 -6.74
N LYS A 53 16.52 3.03 -6.61
CA LYS A 53 17.40 3.54 -7.68
C LYS A 53 16.70 3.74 -9.03
N GLY A 54 15.49 4.27 -9.01
CA GLY A 54 14.69 4.52 -10.22
C GLY A 54 13.76 3.37 -10.64
N VAL A 55 13.89 2.18 -10.06
CA VAL A 55 12.96 1.08 -10.35
C VAL A 55 11.63 1.34 -9.67
N LEU A 56 10.53 1.17 -10.41
CA LEU A 56 9.17 1.32 -9.90
C LEU A 56 8.28 0.25 -10.53
N CYS A 57 7.51 -0.46 -9.72
CA CYS A 57 6.59 -1.48 -10.21
C CYS A 57 5.34 -0.87 -10.85
N ALA A 58 4.60 -1.69 -11.57
CA ALA A 58 3.35 -1.29 -12.25
C ALA A 58 2.34 -0.62 -11.31
N LYS A 59 2.23 -1.07 -10.05
CA LYS A 59 1.33 -0.43 -9.07
C LYS A 59 1.73 1.02 -8.77
N GLY A 60 3.02 1.27 -8.58
CA GLY A 60 3.53 2.62 -8.33
C GLY A 60 3.29 3.56 -9.50
N SER A 61 3.58 3.10 -10.72
CA SER A 61 3.32 3.86 -11.95
C SER A 61 1.82 4.08 -12.18
N ALA A 62 0.99 3.07 -11.88
CA ALA A 62 -0.46 3.15 -12.00
C ALA A 62 -1.14 4.01 -10.91
N GLY A 63 -0.40 4.54 -9.95
CA GLY A 63 -0.95 5.42 -8.90
C GLY A 63 -1.73 6.62 -9.44
N ILE A 64 -1.33 7.12 -10.61
CA ILE A 64 -2.04 8.19 -11.32
C ILE A 64 -3.48 7.77 -11.70
N MET A 65 -3.69 6.51 -12.08
CA MET A 65 -5.02 5.99 -12.42
C MET A 65 -5.93 5.99 -11.21
N GLN A 66 -5.40 5.66 -10.03
CA GLN A 66 -6.16 5.67 -8.79
C GLN A 66 -6.57 7.08 -8.37
N ILE A 67 -5.71 8.09 -8.59
CA ILE A 67 -6.02 9.49 -8.27
C ILE A 67 -7.10 10.04 -9.19
N ASN A 68 -7.04 9.70 -10.48
CA ASN A 68 -7.89 10.28 -11.52
C ASN A 68 -9.04 9.37 -11.95
N ALA A 69 -9.23 8.21 -11.31
CA ALA A 69 -10.28 7.27 -11.67
C ALA A 69 -11.67 7.93 -11.53
N PRO A 70 -12.55 7.81 -12.53
CA PRO A 70 -13.93 8.31 -12.43
C PRO A 70 -14.72 7.65 -11.29
N SER A 71 -14.35 6.43 -10.93
CA SER A 71 -14.96 5.66 -9.83
C SER A 71 -14.37 6.00 -8.44
N ARG A 72 -13.43 6.95 -8.35
CA ARG A 72 -12.87 7.34 -7.07
C ARG A 72 -13.94 8.00 -6.21
N LEU A 73 -14.11 7.48 -5.00
CA LEU A 73 -15.04 8.05 -4.03
C LEU A 73 -14.51 9.38 -3.50
N ASN A 74 -15.32 10.42 -3.56
CA ASN A 74 -15.01 11.76 -3.05
C ASN A 74 -15.84 12.12 -1.81
N SER A 75 -16.88 11.33 -1.54
CA SER A 75 -17.80 11.48 -0.40
C SER A 75 -18.00 10.14 0.29
N PRO A 76 -18.38 10.11 1.57
CA PRO A 76 -18.82 8.90 2.22
C PRO A 76 -20.07 8.33 1.55
N LEU A 77 -20.15 7.00 1.48
CA LEU A 77 -21.29 6.29 0.94
C LEU A 77 -22.00 5.51 2.03
N LYS A 78 -23.32 5.68 2.12
CA LYS A 78 -24.19 4.89 2.99
C LYS A 78 -24.94 3.88 2.14
N ARG A 79 -24.88 2.61 2.54
CA ARG A 79 -25.69 1.57 1.89
C ARG A 79 -27.17 1.75 2.22
N VAL A 80 -28.01 1.78 1.19
CA VAL A 80 -29.46 1.92 1.31
C VAL A 80 -30.21 0.65 0.93
N GLY A 81 -29.60 -0.24 0.17
CA GLY A 81 -30.17 -1.54 -0.21
C GLY A 81 -29.76 -2.69 0.71
N PRO A 82 -30.26 -3.90 0.45
CA PRO A 82 -29.85 -5.12 1.13
C PRO A 82 -28.35 -5.37 0.99
N ARG A 83 -27.77 -6.15 1.91
CA ARG A 83 -26.36 -6.54 1.82
C ARG A 83 -26.10 -7.26 0.50
N GLY A 84 -25.15 -6.75 -0.28
CA GLY A 84 -24.75 -7.30 -1.58
C GLY A 84 -25.48 -6.68 -2.78
N SER A 85 -26.49 -5.80 -2.59
CA SER A 85 -27.18 -5.14 -3.71
C SER A 85 -26.32 -4.13 -4.47
N GLY A 86 -25.29 -3.56 -3.81
CA GLY A 86 -24.50 -2.49 -4.40
C GLY A 86 -25.19 -1.11 -4.42
N GLU A 87 -26.31 -0.96 -3.72
CA GLU A 87 -27.07 0.28 -3.66
C GLU A 87 -26.57 1.19 -2.56
N PHE A 88 -26.05 2.36 -2.95
CA PHE A 88 -25.46 3.35 -2.04
C PHE A 88 -25.95 4.75 -2.37
N GLU A 89 -26.03 5.60 -1.36
CA GLU A 89 -26.25 7.04 -1.48
C GLU A 89 -25.05 7.82 -0.91
N GLU A 90 -24.74 8.96 -1.49
CA GLU A 90 -23.75 9.88 -0.94
C GLU A 90 -24.32 10.59 0.27
N ILE A 91 -23.49 10.66 1.32
CA ILE A 91 -23.83 11.38 2.56
C ILE A 91 -22.71 12.34 2.94
N THR A 92 -23.00 13.26 3.83
CA THR A 92 -21.98 14.16 4.38
C THR A 92 -21.05 13.45 5.35
N TRP A 93 -19.84 14.00 5.56
CA TRP A 93 -18.93 13.51 6.60
C TRP A 93 -19.53 13.59 7.99
N GLU A 94 -20.30 14.62 8.28
CA GLU A 94 -20.99 14.76 9.56
C GLU A 94 -21.98 13.62 9.79
N GLU A 95 -22.81 13.33 8.79
CA GLU A 95 -23.77 12.20 8.84
C GLU A 95 -23.04 10.87 9.00
N ALA A 96 -21.94 10.64 8.24
CA ALA A 96 -21.16 9.41 8.32
C ALA A 96 -20.57 9.19 9.72
N LEU A 97 -20.00 10.23 10.32
CA LEU A 97 -19.42 10.16 11.65
C LEU A 97 -20.49 9.96 12.74
N ASN A 98 -21.65 10.60 12.60
CA ASN A 98 -22.78 10.42 13.50
C ASN A 98 -23.33 8.99 13.44
N LEU A 99 -23.49 8.42 12.24
CA LEU A 99 -23.88 7.02 12.07
C LEU A 99 -22.87 6.06 12.68
N ALA A 100 -21.59 6.24 12.38
CA ALA A 100 -20.53 5.40 12.92
C ALA A 100 -20.52 5.45 14.46
N THR A 101 -20.68 6.64 15.04
CA THR A 101 -20.75 6.83 16.48
C THR A 101 -21.97 6.12 17.07
N THR A 102 -23.13 6.27 16.42
CA THR A 102 -24.38 5.63 16.86
C THR A 102 -24.26 4.10 16.90
N TRP A 103 -23.56 3.52 15.94
CA TRP A 103 -23.37 2.06 15.89
C TRP A 103 -22.29 1.57 16.85
N LEU A 104 -21.18 2.29 16.97
CA LEU A 104 -20.03 1.84 17.74
C LEU A 104 -20.12 2.15 19.23
N LYS A 105 -20.76 3.26 19.62
CA LYS A 105 -20.87 3.67 21.02
C LYS A 105 -21.50 2.62 21.92
N PRO A 106 -22.65 2.00 21.58
CA PRO A 106 -23.25 0.96 22.42
C PRO A 106 -22.37 -0.29 22.52
N ILE A 107 -21.59 -0.62 21.48
CA ILE A 107 -20.65 -1.74 21.51
C ILE A 107 -19.52 -1.41 22.49
N ARG A 108 -18.92 -0.22 22.36
CA ARG A 108 -17.85 0.23 23.24
C ARG A 108 -18.25 0.24 24.72
N GLU A 109 -19.46 0.72 25.02
CA GLU A 109 -19.93 0.87 26.41
C GLU A 109 -20.33 -0.45 27.06
N LYS A 110 -20.83 -1.42 26.29
CA LYS A 110 -21.41 -2.65 26.83
C LYS A 110 -20.54 -3.88 26.61
N ASN A 111 -20.03 -4.07 25.41
CA ASN A 111 -19.32 -5.27 25.01
C ASN A 111 -18.26 -4.95 23.96
N PRO A 112 -17.17 -4.25 24.29
CA PRO A 112 -16.15 -3.83 23.30
C PRO A 112 -15.48 -5.02 22.59
N GLU A 113 -15.50 -6.20 23.19
CA GLU A 113 -15.01 -7.44 22.60
C GLU A 113 -15.80 -7.92 21.37
N LYS A 114 -16.98 -7.35 21.10
CA LYS A 114 -17.74 -7.64 19.89
C LYS A 114 -17.19 -6.94 18.64
N LEU A 115 -16.28 -5.98 18.82
CA LEU A 115 -15.56 -5.38 17.71
C LEU A 115 -14.29 -6.17 17.41
N ALA A 116 -14.19 -6.72 16.22
CA ALA A 116 -12.94 -7.23 15.66
C ALA A 116 -12.37 -6.19 14.69
N PHE A 117 -11.10 -5.83 14.86
CA PHE A 117 -10.44 -4.80 14.06
C PHE A 117 -9.16 -5.36 13.41
N PHE A 118 -9.15 -5.43 12.09
CA PHE A 118 -8.06 -5.98 11.29
C PHE A 118 -7.44 -4.88 10.44
N THR A 119 -6.12 -4.81 10.42
CA THR A 119 -5.40 -3.85 9.59
C THR A 119 -4.40 -4.52 8.67
N GLY A 120 -4.19 -3.92 7.50
CA GLY A 120 -3.13 -4.30 6.58
C GLY A 120 -1.76 -3.74 6.99
N ARG A 121 -0.75 -3.94 6.14
CA ARG A 121 0.58 -3.37 6.35
C ARG A 121 0.61 -1.91 5.93
N ASP A 122 0.27 -1.04 6.85
CA ASP A 122 0.25 0.40 6.70
C ASP A 122 1.09 1.05 7.80
N GLN A 123 1.76 2.15 7.50
CA GLN A 123 2.55 2.88 8.50
C GLN A 123 1.67 3.59 9.52
N SER A 124 0.39 3.81 9.22
CA SER A 124 -0.59 4.33 10.17
C SER A 124 -1.12 3.29 11.18
N GLN A 125 -0.61 2.06 11.16
CA GLN A 125 -1.05 0.99 12.08
C GLN A 125 -0.88 1.36 13.56
N SER A 126 0.09 2.20 13.90
CA SER A 126 0.24 2.69 15.27
C SER A 126 -0.99 3.48 15.74
N PHE A 127 -1.59 4.27 14.88
CA PHE A 127 -2.83 4.99 15.18
C PHE A 127 -4.02 4.04 15.32
N THR A 128 -4.10 3.03 14.46
CA THR A 128 -5.20 2.06 14.48
C THR A 128 -5.13 1.16 15.70
N SER A 129 -3.94 0.73 16.11
CA SER A 129 -3.77 -0.05 17.34
C SER A 129 -4.10 0.77 18.59
N PHE A 130 -3.66 2.02 18.64
CA PHE A 130 -4.00 2.95 19.71
C PHE A 130 -5.52 3.19 19.78
N TRP A 131 -6.17 3.36 18.63
CA TRP A 131 -7.62 3.50 18.58
C TRP A 131 -8.33 2.24 19.10
N ALA A 132 -7.92 1.04 18.68
CA ALA A 132 -8.50 -0.22 19.14
C ALA A 132 -8.35 -0.42 20.66
N GLN A 133 -7.18 -0.09 21.21
CA GLN A 133 -6.94 -0.12 22.65
C GLN A 133 -7.86 0.85 23.40
N ASN A 134 -8.01 2.08 22.91
CA ASN A 134 -8.90 3.07 23.52
C ASN A 134 -10.38 2.76 23.31
N PHE A 135 -10.73 2.02 22.27
CA PHE A 135 -12.07 1.47 22.11
C PHE A 135 -12.36 0.40 23.18
N GLY A 136 -11.34 -0.36 23.57
CA GLY A 136 -11.41 -1.41 24.60
C GLY A 136 -11.58 -2.81 24.01
N THR A 137 -11.39 -2.99 22.69
CA THR A 137 -11.46 -4.33 22.08
C THR A 137 -10.13 -5.07 22.21
N PRO A 138 -10.13 -6.35 22.67
CA PRO A 138 -8.98 -7.22 22.60
C PRO A 138 -8.79 -7.85 21.21
N ASN A 139 -9.79 -7.74 20.34
CA ASN A 139 -9.82 -8.41 19.04
C ASN A 139 -9.19 -7.53 17.94
N TYR A 140 -7.93 -7.15 18.14
CA TYR A 140 -7.13 -6.42 17.18
C TYR A 140 -6.09 -7.34 16.54
N ALA A 141 -6.01 -7.30 15.23
CA ALA A 141 -4.97 -8.01 14.50
C ALA A 141 -4.39 -7.13 13.37
N ALA A 142 -3.08 -6.98 13.41
CA ALA A 142 -2.30 -6.28 12.39
C ALA A 142 -1.64 -7.28 11.43
N HIS A 143 -1.15 -6.77 10.31
CA HIS A 143 -0.48 -7.56 9.27
C HIS A 143 0.62 -8.49 9.80
N GLY A 144 1.38 -8.05 10.81
CA GLY A 144 2.43 -8.85 11.42
C GLY A 144 1.95 -10.22 11.90
N GLY A 145 0.75 -10.30 12.49
CA GLY A 145 0.17 -11.54 12.96
C GLY A 145 -0.24 -12.52 11.85
N PHE A 146 -0.50 -12.03 10.65
CA PHE A 146 -0.96 -12.86 9.53
C PHE A 146 0.13 -13.18 8.49
N CYS A 147 1.18 -12.38 8.40
CA CYS A 147 2.23 -12.52 7.40
C CYS A 147 3.59 -12.78 8.03
N SER A 148 4.13 -11.81 8.76
CA SER A 148 5.51 -11.85 9.25
C SER A 148 5.75 -12.94 10.30
N VAL A 149 4.75 -13.28 11.11
CA VAL A 149 4.83 -14.38 12.08
C VAL A 149 5.02 -15.73 11.38
N ASN A 150 4.33 -15.96 10.25
CA ASN A 150 4.51 -17.19 9.48
C ASN A 150 5.94 -17.34 8.97
N MET A 151 6.54 -16.24 8.50
CA MET A 151 7.93 -16.22 8.05
C MET A 151 8.90 -16.51 9.20
N ALA A 152 8.69 -15.85 10.35
CA ALA A 152 9.51 -16.10 11.54
C ALA A 152 9.39 -17.53 12.04
N ALA A 153 8.17 -18.08 12.07
CA ALA A 153 7.92 -19.47 12.44
C ALA A 153 8.60 -20.45 11.47
N ALA A 154 8.45 -20.21 10.15
CA ALA A 154 9.14 -21.01 9.15
C ALA A 154 10.65 -21.01 9.35
N GLY A 155 11.26 -19.85 9.64
CA GLY A 155 12.68 -19.72 9.95
C GLY A 155 13.11 -20.57 11.13
N ILE A 156 12.33 -20.59 12.21
CA ILE A 156 12.61 -21.41 13.40
C ILE A 156 12.67 -22.90 13.02
N TYR A 157 11.71 -23.38 12.23
CA TYR A 157 11.62 -24.79 11.84
C TYR A 157 12.61 -25.21 10.75
N THR A 158 13.07 -24.29 9.91
CA THR A 158 13.93 -24.61 8.76
C THR A 158 15.39 -24.27 9.01
N MET A 159 15.68 -23.18 9.73
CA MET A 159 17.02 -22.65 9.95
C MET A 159 17.43 -22.58 11.42
N GLY A 160 16.52 -22.95 12.34
CA GLY A 160 16.78 -22.93 13.78
C GLY A 160 16.68 -21.53 14.43
N GLY A 161 16.25 -20.49 13.71
CA GLY A 161 16.12 -19.14 14.23
C GLY A 161 15.07 -18.32 13.49
N ALA A 162 14.36 -17.45 14.21
CA ALA A 162 13.44 -16.51 13.60
C ALA A 162 14.22 -15.42 12.87
N PHE A 163 13.73 -15.03 11.69
CA PHE A 163 14.26 -13.88 10.96
C PHE A 163 13.13 -12.91 10.58
N TRP A 164 13.43 -11.64 10.60
CA TRP A 164 12.48 -10.56 10.31
C TRP A 164 12.91 -9.71 9.12
N GLU A 165 14.15 -9.86 8.69
CA GLU A 165 14.73 -9.16 7.56
C GLU A 165 14.86 -10.12 6.38
N PHE A 166 14.47 -9.64 5.21
CA PHE A 166 14.71 -10.37 3.97
C PHE A 166 16.19 -10.22 3.63
N GLY A 167 16.94 -11.32 3.70
CA GLY A 167 18.30 -11.36 3.21
C GLY A 167 18.39 -11.02 1.72
N GLN A 168 19.56 -10.65 1.28
CA GLN A 168 19.84 -10.51 -0.16
C GLN A 168 20.52 -11.78 -0.67
N PRO A 169 20.22 -12.21 -1.91
CA PRO A 169 21.00 -13.27 -2.55
C PRO A 169 22.46 -12.88 -2.69
N ASP A 170 23.35 -13.84 -2.54
CA ASP A 170 24.76 -13.64 -2.82
C ASP A 170 25.01 -13.65 -4.33
N TRP A 171 24.80 -12.50 -4.96
CA TRP A 171 24.89 -12.33 -6.40
C TRP A 171 26.32 -12.56 -6.95
N GLU A 172 27.34 -12.33 -6.14
CA GLU A 172 28.73 -12.49 -6.56
C GLU A 172 29.13 -13.97 -6.69
N HIS A 173 28.58 -14.84 -5.86
CA HIS A 173 28.94 -16.25 -5.82
C HIS A 173 27.85 -17.20 -6.30
N THR A 174 26.60 -16.72 -6.38
CA THR A 174 25.47 -17.56 -6.83
C THR A 174 25.62 -17.92 -8.30
N LYS A 175 25.65 -19.23 -8.60
CA LYS A 175 25.72 -19.77 -9.96
C LYS A 175 24.37 -20.26 -10.50
N LEU A 176 23.39 -20.49 -9.64
CA LEU A 176 22.04 -20.89 -10.00
C LEU A 176 21.06 -20.14 -9.08
N PHE A 177 20.12 -19.44 -9.71
CA PHE A 177 19.04 -18.75 -9.00
C PHE A 177 17.70 -19.26 -9.53
N MET A 178 16.89 -19.85 -8.64
CA MET A 178 15.58 -20.42 -9.00
C MET A 178 14.47 -19.56 -8.40
N LEU A 179 13.52 -19.15 -9.22
CA LEU A 179 12.34 -18.38 -8.84
C LEU A 179 11.11 -19.28 -8.91
N PHE A 180 10.39 -19.43 -7.80
CA PHE A 180 9.17 -20.22 -7.73
C PHE A 180 7.99 -19.31 -7.37
N GLY A 181 7.14 -19.01 -8.35
CA GLY A 181 5.92 -18.20 -8.12
C GLY A 181 6.18 -16.79 -7.61
N VAL A 182 7.33 -16.21 -7.93
CA VAL A 182 7.69 -14.84 -7.56
C VAL A 182 7.04 -13.89 -8.55
N ALA A 183 6.28 -12.93 -8.04
CA ALA A 183 5.74 -11.84 -8.85
C ALA A 183 6.82 -10.77 -9.01
N GLU A 184 7.31 -10.58 -10.22
CA GLU A 184 8.40 -9.64 -10.52
C GLU A 184 8.07 -8.20 -10.11
N ASP A 185 6.81 -7.81 -10.22
CA ASP A 185 6.34 -6.47 -9.90
C ASP A 185 6.13 -6.23 -8.39
N LEU A 186 6.21 -7.27 -7.56
CA LEU A 186 5.94 -7.17 -6.12
C LEU A 186 7.17 -7.28 -5.22
N SER A 187 8.17 -8.04 -5.62
CA SER A 187 9.28 -8.38 -4.72
C SER A 187 10.67 -8.15 -5.29
N LEU A 188 10.83 -8.12 -6.60
CA LEU A 188 12.14 -7.99 -7.24
C LEU A 188 12.59 -6.56 -7.51
N ILE A 189 11.78 -5.56 -7.27
CA ILE A 189 12.13 -4.16 -7.51
C ILE A 189 13.31 -3.67 -6.65
N HIS A 190 13.59 -4.38 -5.56
CA HIS A 190 14.70 -4.05 -4.65
C HIS A 190 15.97 -4.88 -4.92
N ILE A 191 15.91 -5.77 -5.86
CA ILE A 191 17.02 -6.62 -6.27
C ILE A 191 17.71 -6.05 -7.49
#